data_b6598167e17ca5bcc893dce3c4ca6998
#
_entry.id   b6598167e17ca5bcc893dce3c4ca6998
#
_cell.length_a   1.000
_cell.length_b   1.000
_cell.length_c   1.000
_cell.angle_alpha   90.00
_cell.angle_beta   90.00
_cell.angle_gamma   90.00
#
_symmetry.space_group_name_H-M   'P 1'
#
loop_
_entity.id
_entity.type
_entity.pdbx_description
1 polymer ?
#
loop_
_entity_poly.entity_id
_entity_poly.type
_entity_poly.pdbx_seq_one_letter_code
_entity_poly.pdbx_strand_id
1 'polypeptide(L)'
;MFNLLKTAVLMAAITALFMAIGAMIGGQTGMMLALVVAVGMNFFSYWFSDTLVLKMYSAREVDETSAPQFYAMVRELAARAELPMPRVYLIDEDAPNAFATGRNPEHAAVAATTGILRVLSAAELRGVMAHELAHVKHRDILISTVSATMAGAISMLANFAMFFGGRDSNGRHSNPLVGILVAILAPIAAGLIQMAISRAREFEADRGGAEISGDPAALASALTKIHRYAQGIPMEAAERHPETAQMMIMNPLSGGGLAGLFSTHPPTEERVEALLAMARR
;
A
#
# COMPACT_ATOMS: atom_id res chain seq x y z
N MET A 1 -12.26 -9.24 11.87
CA MET A 1 -11.68 -9.25 13.24
C MET A 1 -10.17 -9.49 13.23
N PHE A 2 -9.66 -10.46 12.49
CA PHE A 2 -8.23 -10.83 12.47
C PHE A 2 -7.28 -9.69 12.02
N ASN A 3 -7.64 -8.92 10.99
CA ASN A 3 -6.82 -7.81 10.50
C ASN A 3 -6.75 -6.63 11.47
N LEU A 4 -7.83 -6.35 12.20
CA LEU A 4 -7.82 -5.33 13.27
C LEU A 4 -6.88 -5.73 14.41
N LEU A 5 -6.89 -7.01 14.80
CA LEU A 5 -5.97 -7.52 15.83
C LEU A 5 -4.51 -7.41 15.36
N LYS A 6 -4.22 -7.78 14.11
CA LYS A 6 -2.86 -7.62 13.54
C LYS A 6 -2.41 -6.17 13.56
N THR A 7 -3.29 -5.23 13.16
CA THR A 7 -2.98 -3.81 13.19
C THR A 7 -2.73 -3.32 14.61
N ALA A 8 -3.54 -3.73 15.59
CA ALA A 8 -3.34 -3.36 17.00
C ALA A 8 -2.01 -3.91 17.56
N VAL A 9 -1.69 -5.18 17.27
CA VAL A 9 -0.41 -5.79 17.65
C VAL A 9 0.77 -5.06 17.03
N LEU A 10 0.65 -4.70 15.74
CA LEU A 10 1.66 -3.93 15.02
C LEU A 10 1.92 -2.57 15.70
N MET A 11 0.86 -1.81 15.97
CA MET A 11 0.95 -0.50 16.62
C MET A 11 1.55 -0.61 18.04
N ALA A 12 1.17 -1.64 18.79
CA ALA A 12 1.73 -1.92 20.11
C ALA A 12 3.23 -2.28 20.05
N ALA A 13 3.62 -3.12 19.09
CA ALA A 13 5.03 -3.51 18.89
C ALA A 13 5.91 -2.31 18.54
N ILE A 14 5.43 -1.41 17.67
CA ILE A 14 6.14 -0.18 17.33
C ILE A 14 6.26 0.74 18.54
N THR A 15 5.18 0.90 19.32
CA THR A 15 5.22 1.70 20.55
C THR A 15 6.27 1.15 21.51
N ALA A 16 6.28 -0.17 21.76
CA ALA A 16 7.27 -0.82 22.64
C ALA A 16 8.71 -0.62 22.14
N LEU A 17 8.92 -0.70 20.83
CA LEU A 17 10.22 -0.46 20.21
C LEU A 17 10.71 0.97 20.42
N PHE A 18 9.85 1.97 20.13
CA PHE A 18 10.20 3.38 20.35
C PHE A 18 10.53 3.64 21.82
N MET A 19 9.75 3.07 22.75
CA MET A 19 10.03 3.17 24.18
C MET A 19 11.38 2.53 24.57
N ALA A 20 11.72 1.36 24.00
CA ALA A 20 13.01 0.71 24.26
C ALA A 20 14.17 1.57 23.75
N ILE A 21 14.08 2.11 22.54
CA ILE A 21 15.09 3.01 21.98
C ILE A 21 15.19 4.29 22.83
N GLY A 22 14.06 4.88 23.19
CA GLY A 22 14.02 6.07 24.05
C GLY A 22 14.67 5.83 25.41
N ALA A 23 14.41 4.66 26.03
CA ALA A 23 15.04 4.27 27.30
C ALA A 23 16.57 4.11 27.18
N MET A 24 17.05 3.56 26.07
CA MET A 24 18.48 3.39 25.82
C MET A 24 19.20 4.75 25.63
N ILE A 25 18.54 5.75 25.03
CA ILE A 25 19.15 7.06 24.73
C ILE A 25 19.05 8.01 25.93
N GLY A 26 17.90 8.05 26.61
CA GLY A 26 17.60 9.07 27.62
C GLY A 26 17.01 8.52 28.93
N GLY A 27 17.17 7.23 29.20
CA GLY A 27 16.62 6.58 30.41
C GLY A 27 15.09 6.74 30.48
N GLN A 28 14.57 6.93 31.70
CA GLN A 28 13.12 7.05 31.93
C GLN A 28 12.49 8.25 31.18
N THR A 29 13.18 9.39 31.13
CA THR A 29 12.69 10.58 30.40
C THR A 29 12.63 10.31 28.90
N GLY A 30 13.68 9.71 28.34
CA GLY A 30 13.70 9.32 26.91
C GLY A 30 12.59 8.32 26.56
N MET A 31 12.33 7.35 27.43
CA MET A 31 11.23 6.38 27.28
C MET A 31 9.86 7.07 27.24
N MET A 32 9.60 8.03 28.14
CA MET A 32 8.33 8.77 28.18
C MET A 32 8.13 9.67 26.95
N LEU A 33 9.18 10.35 26.50
CA LEU A 33 9.13 11.13 25.27
C LEU A 33 8.85 10.23 24.05
N ALA A 34 9.53 9.10 23.97
CA ALA A 34 9.31 8.13 22.89
C ALA A 34 7.89 7.54 22.90
N LEU A 35 7.31 7.31 24.07
CA LEU A 35 5.90 6.90 24.20
C LEU A 35 4.97 7.96 23.62
N VAL A 36 5.14 9.23 23.97
CA VAL A 36 4.31 10.33 23.44
C VAL A 36 4.42 10.41 21.91
N VAL A 37 5.63 10.32 21.37
CA VAL A 37 5.87 10.31 19.93
C VAL A 37 5.19 9.11 19.25
N ALA A 38 5.35 7.91 19.81
CA ALA A 38 4.78 6.68 19.25
C ALA A 38 3.24 6.71 19.27
N VAL A 39 2.63 7.20 20.34
CA VAL A 39 1.17 7.38 20.43
C VAL A 39 0.69 8.39 19.39
N GLY A 40 1.38 9.52 19.23
CA GLY A 40 1.07 10.50 18.20
C GLY A 40 1.19 9.94 16.79
N MET A 41 2.26 9.20 16.50
CA MET A 41 2.45 8.52 15.20
C MET A 41 1.36 7.48 14.93
N ASN A 42 1.02 6.64 15.90
CA ASN A 42 -0.03 5.65 15.78
C ASN A 42 -1.39 6.32 15.51
N PHE A 43 -1.72 7.37 16.26
CA PHE A 43 -2.95 8.14 16.06
C PHE A 43 -3.00 8.73 14.65
N PHE A 44 -1.92 9.41 14.23
CA PHE A 44 -1.83 10.02 12.91
C PHE A 44 -1.94 8.97 11.80
N SER A 45 -1.21 7.85 11.92
CA SER A 45 -1.25 6.76 10.93
C SER A 45 -2.63 6.12 10.84
N TYR A 46 -3.34 5.97 11.94
CA TYR A 46 -4.70 5.42 11.91
C TYR A 46 -5.72 6.35 11.23
N TRP A 47 -5.65 7.67 11.54
CA TRP A 47 -6.68 8.61 11.10
C TRP A 47 -6.40 9.24 9.73
N PHE A 48 -5.14 9.40 9.34
CA PHE A 48 -4.73 10.20 8.18
C PHE A 48 -3.90 9.45 7.13
N SER A 49 -3.67 8.14 7.31
CA SER A 49 -2.83 7.37 6.40
C SER A 49 -3.36 7.32 4.97
N ASP A 50 -4.69 7.24 4.78
CA ASP A 50 -5.34 7.30 3.47
C ASP A 50 -5.05 8.62 2.75
N THR A 51 -5.24 9.73 3.46
CA THR A 51 -4.98 11.07 2.92
C THR A 51 -3.50 11.26 2.59
N LEU A 52 -2.61 10.71 3.42
CA LEU A 52 -1.17 10.80 3.19
C LEU A 52 -0.77 10.01 1.93
N VAL A 53 -1.22 8.76 1.81
CA VAL A 53 -0.94 7.94 0.63
C VAL A 53 -1.48 8.60 -0.65
N LEU A 54 -2.72 9.07 -0.66
CA LEU A 54 -3.30 9.76 -1.81
C LEU A 54 -2.50 11.02 -2.21
N LYS A 55 -1.98 11.77 -1.23
CA LYS A 55 -1.10 12.92 -1.49
C LYS A 55 0.26 12.54 -2.04
N MET A 56 0.87 11.45 -1.58
CA MET A 56 2.15 10.93 -2.11
C MET A 56 2.07 10.65 -3.61
N TYR A 57 0.90 10.20 -4.08
CA TYR A 57 0.62 9.94 -5.49
C TYR A 57 -0.01 11.13 -6.23
N SER A 58 -0.14 12.30 -5.60
CA SER A 58 -0.83 13.46 -6.17
C SER A 58 -2.21 13.11 -6.73
N ALA A 59 -2.90 12.16 -6.06
CA ALA A 59 -4.19 11.67 -6.48
C ALA A 59 -5.26 12.77 -6.42
N ARG A 60 -6.00 12.93 -7.50
CA ARG A 60 -7.08 13.91 -7.63
C ARG A 60 -8.42 13.22 -7.46
N GLU A 61 -9.23 13.71 -6.53
CA GLU A 61 -10.59 13.22 -6.34
C GLU A 61 -11.46 13.52 -7.56
N VAL A 62 -12.28 12.55 -7.97
CA VAL A 62 -13.18 12.66 -9.10
C VAL A 62 -14.59 12.29 -8.72
N ASP A 63 -15.54 12.83 -9.47
CA ASP A 63 -16.99 12.68 -9.28
C ASP A 63 -17.72 12.31 -10.58
N GLU A 64 -19.04 12.32 -10.54
CA GLU A 64 -19.88 12.02 -11.71
C GLU A 64 -19.69 13.01 -12.87
N THR A 65 -19.20 14.21 -12.61
CA THR A 65 -19.01 15.25 -13.63
C THR A 65 -17.61 15.17 -14.27
N SER A 66 -16.58 14.91 -13.44
CA SER A 66 -15.18 14.90 -13.88
C SER A 66 -14.72 13.56 -14.47
N ALA A 67 -15.34 12.43 -14.06
CA ALA A 67 -15.02 11.10 -14.56
C ALA A 67 -16.27 10.19 -14.60
N PRO A 68 -17.31 10.52 -15.39
CA PRO A 68 -18.64 9.92 -15.30
C PRO A 68 -18.64 8.40 -15.44
N GLN A 69 -17.91 7.87 -16.42
CA GLN A 69 -17.89 6.42 -16.68
C GLN A 69 -17.16 5.65 -15.58
N PHE A 70 -16.03 6.15 -15.13
CA PHE A 70 -15.24 5.51 -14.07
C PHE A 70 -15.96 5.58 -12.73
N TYR A 71 -16.52 6.74 -12.38
CA TYR A 71 -17.30 6.92 -11.14
C TYR A 71 -18.54 6.03 -11.11
N ALA A 72 -19.29 5.95 -12.21
CA ALA A 72 -20.47 5.08 -12.31
C ALA A 72 -20.10 3.58 -12.18
N MET A 73 -18.96 3.15 -12.76
CA MET A 73 -18.46 1.80 -12.63
C MET A 73 -18.16 1.46 -11.17
N VAL A 74 -17.42 2.31 -10.46
CA VAL A 74 -17.10 2.10 -9.04
C VAL A 74 -18.35 2.07 -8.18
N ARG A 75 -19.31 2.96 -8.43
CA ARG A 75 -20.60 3.00 -7.71
C ARG A 75 -21.39 1.69 -7.89
N GLU A 76 -21.47 1.18 -9.10
CA GLU A 76 -22.16 -0.09 -9.37
C GLU A 76 -21.48 -1.26 -8.65
N LEU A 77 -20.14 -1.32 -8.74
CA LEU A 77 -19.37 -2.38 -8.07
C LEU A 77 -19.45 -2.31 -6.54
N ALA A 78 -19.42 -1.10 -5.97
CA ALA A 78 -19.60 -0.91 -4.54
C ALA A 78 -20.97 -1.40 -4.06
N ALA A 79 -22.04 -1.08 -4.83
CA ALA A 79 -23.39 -1.57 -4.56
C ALA A 79 -23.47 -3.11 -4.63
N ARG A 80 -22.83 -3.74 -5.63
CA ARG A 80 -22.76 -5.21 -5.76
C ARG A 80 -21.97 -5.88 -4.64
N ALA A 81 -20.94 -5.19 -4.14
CA ALA A 81 -20.13 -5.64 -3.00
C ALA A 81 -20.81 -5.41 -1.65
N GLU A 82 -21.97 -4.74 -1.61
CA GLU A 82 -22.67 -4.30 -0.40
C GLU A 82 -21.79 -3.35 0.46
N LEU A 83 -21.06 -2.45 -0.21
CA LEU A 83 -20.19 -1.48 0.41
C LEU A 83 -20.75 -0.05 0.26
N PRO A 84 -20.47 0.84 1.22
CA PRO A 84 -20.64 2.27 1.00
C PRO A 84 -19.83 2.72 -0.22
N MET A 85 -20.32 3.76 -0.93
CA MET A 85 -19.57 4.34 -2.05
C MET A 85 -18.23 4.88 -1.54
N PRO A 86 -17.07 4.36 -2.00
CA PRO A 86 -15.77 4.90 -1.64
C PRO A 86 -15.54 6.23 -2.33
N ARG A 87 -14.60 7.02 -1.82
CA ARG A 87 -14.06 8.17 -2.57
C ARG A 87 -13.25 7.66 -3.76
N VAL A 88 -13.39 8.32 -4.91
CA VAL A 88 -12.78 7.88 -6.17
C VAL A 88 -11.72 8.86 -6.60
N TYR A 89 -10.53 8.35 -6.94
CA TYR A 89 -9.38 9.16 -7.30
C TYR A 89 -8.77 8.73 -8.62
N LEU A 90 -8.21 9.70 -9.34
CA LEU A 90 -7.35 9.47 -10.50
C LEU A 90 -5.94 10.00 -10.21
N ILE A 91 -4.95 9.26 -10.69
CA ILE A 91 -3.53 9.58 -10.59
C ILE A 91 -3.02 9.78 -12.00
N ASP A 92 -2.39 10.92 -12.27
CA ASP A 92 -1.83 11.21 -13.59
C ASP A 92 -0.44 10.55 -13.73
N GLU A 93 -0.47 9.26 -14.03
CA GLU A 93 0.70 8.39 -14.22
C GLU A 93 0.47 7.45 -15.39
N ASP A 94 1.52 7.25 -16.20
CA ASP A 94 1.47 6.38 -17.39
C ASP A 94 1.54 4.88 -17.03
N ALA A 95 2.18 4.54 -15.93
CA ALA A 95 2.23 3.17 -15.44
C ALA A 95 0.83 2.67 -15.06
N PRO A 96 0.35 1.55 -15.63
CA PRO A 96 -0.98 1.04 -15.34
C PRO A 96 -1.04 0.43 -13.95
N ASN A 97 -1.73 1.10 -13.03
CA ASN A 97 -1.90 0.62 -11.65
C ASN A 97 -3.18 1.11 -10.98
N ALA A 98 -3.58 0.46 -9.90
CA ALA A 98 -4.71 0.83 -9.04
C ALA A 98 -4.44 0.38 -7.61
N PHE A 99 -5.12 1.00 -6.65
CA PHE A 99 -5.11 0.56 -5.26
C PHE A 99 -6.33 1.05 -4.48
N ALA A 100 -6.62 0.36 -3.38
CA ALA A 100 -7.55 0.83 -2.35
C ALA A 100 -6.81 1.22 -1.07
N THR A 101 -7.32 2.23 -0.38
CA THR A 101 -6.79 2.73 0.89
C THR A 101 -7.92 3.13 1.82
N GLY A 102 -7.62 3.29 3.11
CA GLY A 102 -8.61 3.71 4.11
C GLY A 102 -8.51 2.92 5.40
N ARG A 103 -9.22 3.40 6.44
CA ARG A 103 -9.24 2.73 7.75
C ARG A 103 -10.37 1.72 7.92
N ASN A 104 -11.45 1.87 7.16
CA ASN A 104 -12.62 0.98 7.15
C ASN A 104 -13.45 1.21 5.87
N PRO A 105 -14.46 0.40 5.58
CA PRO A 105 -15.30 0.57 4.39
C PRO A 105 -15.98 1.94 4.28
N GLU A 106 -16.38 2.54 5.41
CA GLU A 106 -17.05 3.84 5.46
C GLU A 106 -16.10 5.00 5.13
N HIS A 107 -14.78 4.76 5.22
CA HIS A 107 -13.72 5.73 4.94
C HIS A 107 -12.71 5.15 3.95
N ALA A 108 -13.21 4.41 2.98
CA ALA A 108 -12.39 3.86 1.91
C ALA A 108 -12.24 4.86 0.76
N ALA A 109 -11.13 4.73 0.06
CA ALA A 109 -10.87 5.39 -1.21
C ALA A 109 -10.27 4.37 -2.19
N VAL A 110 -10.62 4.50 -3.46
CA VAL A 110 -10.01 3.74 -4.56
C VAL A 110 -9.37 4.69 -5.54
N ALA A 111 -8.20 4.33 -6.03
CA ALA A 111 -7.43 5.14 -6.97
C ALA A 111 -7.01 4.30 -8.16
N ALA A 112 -7.05 4.90 -9.35
CA ALA A 112 -6.57 4.32 -10.59
C ALA A 112 -5.69 5.32 -11.34
N THR A 113 -4.66 4.83 -12.03
CA THR A 113 -3.81 5.68 -12.87
C THR A 113 -4.49 5.98 -14.21
N THR A 114 -4.13 7.10 -14.85
CA THR A 114 -4.55 7.38 -16.22
C THR A 114 -4.03 6.31 -17.19
N GLY A 115 -2.87 5.72 -16.89
CA GLY A 115 -2.30 4.60 -17.63
C GLY A 115 -3.18 3.36 -17.65
N ILE A 116 -3.74 2.94 -16.50
CA ILE A 116 -4.61 1.75 -16.46
C ILE A 116 -5.90 1.98 -17.24
N LEU A 117 -6.46 3.20 -17.20
CA LEU A 117 -7.66 3.56 -17.96
C LEU A 117 -7.43 3.51 -19.48
N ARG A 118 -6.19 3.75 -19.94
CA ARG A 118 -5.84 3.67 -21.37
C ARG A 118 -5.57 2.25 -21.85
N VAL A 119 -5.03 1.41 -20.98
CA VAL A 119 -4.57 0.05 -21.33
C VAL A 119 -5.70 -0.97 -21.26
N LEU A 120 -6.60 -0.83 -20.29
CA LEU A 120 -7.63 -1.82 -20.01
C LEU A 120 -8.94 -1.48 -20.74
N SER A 121 -9.63 -2.52 -21.22
CA SER A 121 -11.04 -2.41 -21.61
C SER A 121 -11.91 -2.15 -20.37
N ALA A 122 -13.14 -1.69 -20.59
CA ALA A 122 -14.10 -1.46 -19.50
C ALA A 122 -14.34 -2.71 -18.63
N ALA A 123 -14.40 -3.91 -19.24
CA ALA A 123 -14.58 -5.17 -18.53
C ALA A 123 -13.36 -5.51 -17.66
N GLU A 124 -12.15 -5.32 -18.19
CA GLU A 124 -10.90 -5.55 -17.46
C GLU A 124 -10.71 -4.57 -16.30
N LEU A 125 -10.97 -3.28 -16.54
CA LEU A 125 -10.94 -2.25 -15.50
C LEU A 125 -11.96 -2.55 -14.38
N ARG A 126 -13.15 -3.01 -14.77
CA ARG A 126 -14.20 -3.47 -13.85
C ARG A 126 -13.70 -4.60 -12.96
N GLY A 127 -12.98 -5.58 -13.51
CA GLY A 127 -12.36 -6.66 -12.76
C GLY A 127 -11.35 -6.13 -11.72
N VAL A 128 -10.46 -5.22 -12.13
CA VAL A 128 -9.47 -4.59 -11.23
C VAL A 128 -10.14 -3.81 -10.12
N MET A 129 -11.11 -2.94 -10.43
CA MET A 129 -11.79 -2.16 -9.40
C MET A 129 -12.61 -3.04 -8.45
N ALA A 130 -13.15 -4.16 -8.93
CA ALA A 130 -13.81 -5.15 -8.10
C ALA A 130 -12.83 -5.88 -7.14
N HIS A 131 -11.60 -6.15 -7.59
CA HIS A 131 -10.53 -6.67 -6.73
C HIS A 131 -10.17 -5.67 -5.62
N GLU A 132 -10.01 -4.39 -5.94
CA GLU A 132 -9.76 -3.34 -4.95
C GLU A 132 -10.91 -3.23 -3.92
N LEU A 133 -12.15 -3.34 -4.39
CA LEU A 133 -13.31 -3.34 -3.50
C LEU A 133 -13.41 -4.61 -2.65
N ALA A 134 -12.88 -5.75 -3.11
CA ALA A 134 -12.78 -6.96 -2.28
C ALA A 134 -11.82 -6.74 -1.10
N HIS A 135 -10.69 -6.04 -1.27
CA HIS A 135 -9.82 -5.62 -0.16
C HIS A 135 -10.53 -4.70 0.84
N VAL A 136 -11.37 -3.79 0.36
CA VAL A 136 -12.21 -2.94 1.23
C VAL A 136 -13.18 -3.82 2.04
N LYS A 137 -13.88 -4.75 1.38
CA LYS A 137 -14.85 -5.67 2.00
C LYS A 137 -14.22 -6.57 3.06
N HIS A 138 -13.03 -7.09 2.80
CA HIS A 138 -12.27 -7.95 3.72
C HIS A 138 -11.52 -7.16 4.81
N ARG A 139 -11.58 -5.82 4.77
CA ARG A 139 -10.89 -4.91 5.71
C ARG A 139 -9.37 -5.08 5.70
N ASP A 140 -8.80 -5.37 4.53
CA ASP A 140 -7.34 -5.50 4.34
C ASP A 140 -6.66 -4.15 4.20
N ILE A 141 -7.42 -3.13 3.75
CA ILE A 141 -6.91 -1.78 3.48
C ILE A 141 -6.25 -1.14 4.70
N LEU A 142 -6.78 -1.33 5.91
CA LEU A 142 -6.25 -0.70 7.12
C LEU A 142 -4.81 -1.14 7.40
N ILE A 143 -4.55 -2.45 7.46
CA ILE A 143 -3.21 -2.95 7.76
C ILE A 143 -2.20 -2.55 6.68
N SER A 144 -2.59 -2.60 5.41
CA SER A 144 -1.73 -2.19 4.29
C SER A 144 -1.39 -0.71 4.36
N THR A 145 -2.40 0.15 4.56
CA THR A 145 -2.22 1.61 4.61
C THR A 145 -1.41 2.05 5.84
N VAL A 146 -1.71 1.50 7.03
CA VAL A 146 -0.97 1.81 8.27
C VAL A 146 0.48 1.34 8.16
N SER A 147 0.72 0.12 7.65
CA SER A 147 2.08 -0.41 7.48
C SER A 147 2.90 0.44 6.51
N ALA A 148 2.33 0.83 5.36
CA ALA A 148 2.99 1.72 4.40
C ALA A 148 3.35 3.07 5.04
N THR A 149 2.39 3.71 5.70
CA THR A 149 2.60 5.01 6.35
C THR A 149 3.69 4.95 7.43
N MET A 150 3.68 3.91 8.25
CA MET A 150 4.67 3.73 9.31
C MET A 150 6.05 3.40 8.75
N ALA A 151 6.13 2.53 7.76
CA ALA A 151 7.40 2.24 7.08
C ALA A 151 7.98 3.49 6.41
N GLY A 152 7.14 4.32 5.76
CA GLY A 152 7.54 5.60 5.20
C GLY A 152 8.07 6.57 6.25
N ALA A 153 7.39 6.69 7.41
CA ALA A 153 7.85 7.53 8.51
C ALA A 153 9.20 7.07 9.06
N ILE A 154 9.40 5.75 9.21
CA ILE A 154 10.68 5.18 9.66
C ILE A 154 11.78 5.41 8.63
N SER A 155 11.49 5.22 7.34
CA SER A 155 12.43 5.51 6.25
C SER A 155 12.83 6.99 6.21
N MET A 156 11.86 7.88 6.42
CA MET A 156 12.11 9.33 6.50
C MET A 156 13.01 9.68 7.69
N LEU A 157 12.77 9.08 8.87
CA LEU A 157 13.64 9.26 10.04
C LEU A 157 15.06 8.74 9.80
N ALA A 158 15.21 7.59 9.16
CA ALA A 158 16.51 7.04 8.79
C ALA A 158 17.26 7.96 7.81
N ASN A 159 16.59 8.47 6.79
CA ASN A 159 17.17 9.42 5.83
C ASN A 159 17.56 10.74 6.51
N PHE A 160 16.71 11.27 7.40
CA PHE A 160 17.00 12.45 8.18
C PHE A 160 18.25 12.25 9.07
N ALA A 161 18.33 11.12 9.77
CA ALA A 161 19.49 10.78 10.58
C ALA A 161 20.77 10.69 9.74
N MET A 162 20.71 10.11 8.53
CA MET A 162 21.84 10.05 7.60
C MET A 162 22.26 11.45 7.12
N PHE A 163 21.31 12.36 6.86
CA PHE A 163 21.59 13.71 6.38
C PHE A 163 22.21 14.59 7.46
N PHE A 164 21.66 14.56 8.69
CA PHE A 164 22.13 15.39 9.80
C PHE A 164 23.25 14.74 10.63
N GLY A 165 23.47 13.42 10.48
CA GLY A 165 24.53 12.71 11.19
C GLY A 165 25.96 13.08 10.76
N GLY A 166 26.10 13.90 9.74
CA GLY A 166 27.37 14.35 9.19
C GLY A 166 28.16 13.24 8.49
N ARG A 167 29.01 13.65 7.53
CA ARG A 167 30.04 12.79 6.92
C ARG A 167 31.40 13.34 7.27
N ASP A 168 32.34 12.47 7.61
CA ASP A 168 33.74 12.84 7.72
C ASP A 168 34.36 13.12 6.33
N SER A 169 35.58 13.64 6.30
CA SER A 169 36.34 13.92 5.08
C SER A 169 36.54 12.67 4.17
N ASN A 170 36.30 11.47 4.70
CA ASN A 170 36.41 10.18 4.00
C ASN A 170 35.04 9.60 3.59
N GLY A 171 33.94 10.38 3.72
CA GLY A 171 32.59 9.95 3.34
C GLY A 171 31.91 8.98 4.29
N ARG A 172 32.53 8.69 5.46
CA ARG A 172 31.93 7.88 6.52
C ARG A 172 31.07 8.74 7.44
N HIS A 173 30.02 8.16 8.02
CA HIS A 173 29.21 8.83 9.03
C HIS A 173 30.07 9.21 10.22
N SER A 174 30.10 10.48 10.59
CA SER A 174 30.90 11.00 11.71
C SER A 174 30.34 10.56 13.05
N ASN A 175 29.05 10.17 13.11
CA ASN A 175 28.39 9.72 14.34
C ASN A 175 28.02 8.22 14.24
N PRO A 176 28.70 7.33 14.99
CA PRO A 176 28.40 5.89 14.99
C PRO A 176 26.94 5.57 15.38
N LEU A 177 26.31 6.40 16.22
CA LEU A 177 24.92 6.23 16.65
C LEU A 177 23.95 6.31 15.49
N VAL A 178 24.23 7.11 14.45
CA VAL A 178 23.41 7.21 13.25
C VAL A 178 23.43 5.91 12.47
N GLY A 179 24.60 5.31 12.30
CA GLY A 179 24.74 4.00 11.64
C GLY A 179 23.97 2.90 12.38
N ILE A 180 24.05 2.89 13.71
CA ILE A 180 23.32 1.94 14.55
C ILE A 180 21.81 2.17 14.42
N LEU A 181 21.35 3.42 14.45
CA LEU A 181 19.93 3.76 14.33
C LEU A 181 19.37 3.29 12.98
N VAL A 182 20.06 3.57 11.87
CA VAL A 182 19.65 3.12 10.53
C VAL A 182 19.67 1.60 10.43
N ALA A 183 20.69 0.93 10.99
CA ALA A 183 20.79 -0.53 10.99
C ALA A 183 19.64 -1.21 11.76
N ILE A 184 19.06 -0.52 12.74
CA ILE A 184 17.89 -1.00 13.50
C ILE A 184 16.59 -0.65 12.75
N LEU A 185 16.45 0.57 12.26
CA LEU A 185 15.20 1.07 11.68
C LEU A 185 14.87 0.43 10.32
N ALA A 186 15.87 0.17 9.46
CA ALA A 186 15.63 -0.38 8.14
C ALA A 186 15.02 -1.80 8.15
N PRO A 187 15.50 -2.78 8.95
CA PRO A 187 14.85 -4.07 9.09
C PRO A 187 13.43 -3.99 9.65
N ILE A 188 13.16 -3.01 10.50
CA ILE A 188 11.84 -2.81 11.08
C ILE A 188 10.88 -2.30 10.02
N ALA A 189 11.25 -1.29 9.24
CA ALA A 189 10.44 -0.81 8.13
C ALA A 189 10.12 -1.95 7.15
N ALA A 190 11.11 -2.76 6.79
CA ALA A 190 10.91 -3.94 5.96
C ALA A 190 9.97 -4.96 6.60
N GLY A 191 10.13 -5.25 7.90
CA GLY A 191 9.25 -6.15 8.64
C GLY A 191 7.79 -5.68 8.70
N LEU A 192 7.55 -4.37 8.82
CA LEU A 192 6.21 -3.78 8.78
C LEU A 192 5.52 -4.06 7.45
N ILE A 193 6.23 -3.86 6.35
CA ILE A 193 5.74 -4.12 5.01
C ILE A 193 5.44 -5.61 4.84
N GLN A 194 6.36 -6.48 5.28
CA GLN A 194 6.17 -7.93 5.22
C GLN A 194 4.92 -8.39 6.00
N MET A 195 4.59 -7.78 7.12
CA MET A 195 3.39 -8.12 7.90
C MET A 195 2.09 -7.68 7.22
N ALA A 196 2.13 -6.63 6.42
CA ALA A 196 0.98 -6.18 5.63
C ALA A 196 0.68 -7.11 4.45
N ILE A 197 1.68 -7.90 4.03
CA ILE A 197 1.58 -8.76 2.86
C ILE A 197 0.99 -10.12 3.23
N SER A 198 0.14 -10.64 2.38
CA SER A 198 -0.34 -12.03 2.46
C SER A 198 -0.78 -12.50 1.09
N ARG A 199 -0.07 -13.47 0.53
CA ARG A 199 -0.45 -14.13 -0.74
C ARG A 199 -1.87 -14.69 -0.69
N ALA A 200 -2.28 -15.24 0.45
CA ALA A 200 -3.64 -15.75 0.63
C ALA A 200 -4.70 -14.66 0.47
N ARG A 201 -4.43 -13.42 0.94
CA ARG A 201 -5.35 -12.29 0.77
C ARG A 201 -5.48 -11.86 -0.69
N GLU A 202 -4.41 -11.93 -1.47
CA GLU A 202 -4.47 -11.64 -2.90
C GLU A 202 -5.38 -12.62 -3.64
N PHE A 203 -5.26 -13.92 -3.37
CA PHE A 203 -6.16 -14.92 -3.94
C PHE A 203 -7.61 -14.76 -3.45
N GLU A 204 -7.80 -14.32 -2.23
CA GLU A 204 -9.12 -14.03 -1.66
C GLU A 204 -9.73 -12.77 -2.30
N ALA A 205 -8.92 -11.75 -2.54
CA ALA A 205 -9.34 -10.54 -3.26
C ALA A 205 -9.62 -10.82 -4.75
N ASP A 206 -8.82 -11.67 -5.40
CA ASP A 206 -9.08 -12.12 -6.78
C ASP A 206 -10.43 -12.85 -6.87
N ARG A 207 -10.70 -13.76 -5.93
CA ARG A 207 -11.99 -14.45 -5.86
C ARG A 207 -13.13 -13.47 -5.63
N GLY A 208 -13.02 -12.60 -4.62
CA GLY A 208 -14.03 -11.58 -4.31
C GLY A 208 -14.24 -10.62 -5.47
N GLY A 209 -13.18 -10.19 -6.15
CA GLY A 209 -13.24 -9.35 -7.33
C GLY A 209 -13.95 -10.04 -8.50
N ALA A 210 -13.66 -11.33 -8.72
CA ALA A 210 -14.36 -12.13 -9.72
C ALA A 210 -15.87 -12.27 -9.41
N GLU A 211 -16.23 -12.48 -8.14
CA GLU A 211 -17.63 -12.55 -7.71
C GLU A 211 -18.34 -11.19 -7.84
N ILE A 212 -17.72 -10.09 -7.42
CA ILE A 212 -18.27 -8.74 -7.50
C ILE A 212 -18.45 -8.30 -8.97
N SER A 213 -17.43 -8.50 -9.80
CA SER A 213 -17.48 -8.14 -11.23
C SER A 213 -18.41 -9.05 -12.04
N GLY A 214 -18.46 -10.34 -11.66
CA GLY A 214 -19.11 -11.40 -12.40
C GLY A 214 -18.31 -11.92 -13.60
N ASP A 215 -17.04 -11.50 -13.75
CA ASP A 215 -16.18 -11.85 -14.87
C ASP A 215 -14.74 -12.13 -14.45
N PRO A 216 -14.44 -13.36 -13.98
CA PRO A 216 -13.08 -13.76 -13.62
C PRO A 216 -12.11 -13.74 -14.80
N ALA A 217 -12.59 -13.98 -16.02
CA ALA A 217 -11.74 -13.97 -17.22
C ALA A 217 -11.25 -12.56 -17.56
N ALA A 218 -12.10 -11.55 -17.38
CA ALA A 218 -11.71 -10.16 -17.56
C ALA A 218 -10.64 -9.72 -16.55
N LEU A 219 -10.75 -10.12 -15.28
CA LEU A 219 -9.71 -9.86 -14.27
C LEU A 219 -8.40 -10.58 -14.62
N ALA A 220 -8.44 -11.84 -15.05
CA ALA A 220 -7.26 -12.57 -15.49
C ALA A 220 -6.56 -11.89 -16.68
N SER A 221 -7.34 -11.42 -17.65
CA SER A 221 -6.84 -10.64 -18.80
C SER A 221 -6.21 -9.33 -18.35
N ALA A 222 -6.86 -8.60 -17.41
CA ALA A 222 -6.35 -7.36 -16.84
C ALA A 222 -4.98 -7.55 -16.19
N LEU A 223 -4.84 -8.56 -15.30
CA LEU A 223 -3.58 -8.86 -14.64
C LEU A 223 -2.45 -9.17 -15.65
N THR A 224 -2.76 -9.95 -16.69
CA THR A 224 -1.80 -10.27 -17.75
C THR A 224 -1.35 -9.01 -18.51
N LYS A 225 -2.28 -8.12 -18.84
CA LYS A 225 -1.97 -6.86 -19.52
C LYS A 225 -1.14 -5.93 -18.63
N ILE A 226 -1.58 -5.71 -17.39
CA ILE A 226 -0.86 -4.84 -16.44
C ILE A 226 0.56 -5.36 -16.25
N HIS A 227 0.74 -6.66 -16.03
CA HIS A 227 2.06 -7.27 -15.87
C HIS A 227 2.98 -6.98 -17.06
N ARG A 228 2.47 -7.12 -18.29
CA ARG A 228 3.23 -6.85 -19.52
C ARG A 228 3.63 -5.38 -19.64
N TYR A 229 2.73 -4.46 -19.33
CA TYR A 229 2.98 -3.03 -19.45
C TYR A 229 3.83 -2.49 -18.31
N ALA A 230 3.69 -3.02 -17.08
CA ALA A 230 4.47 -2.60 -15.92
C ALA A 230 5.98 -2.87 -16.11
N GLN A 231 6.36 -3.89 -16.87
CA GLN A 231 7.78 -4.21 -17.15
C GLN A 231 8.52 -3.11 -17.95
N GLY A 232 7.83 -2.16 -18.54
CA GLY A 232 8.43 -1.14 -19.41
C GLY A 232 8.22 0.31 -18.94
N ILE A 233 7.37 0.55 -17.97
CA ILE A 233 6.99 1.90 -17.55
C ILE A 233 7.14 2.04 -16.04
N PRO A 234 8.23 2.65 -15.53
CA PRO A 234 8.42 2.87 -14.10
C PRO A 234 7.36 3.83 -13.57
N MET A 235 6.90 3.61 -12.35
CA MET A 235 6.01 4.51 -11.62
C MET A 235 6.84 5.39 -10.69
N GLU A 236 7.15 6.62 -11.10
CA GLU A 236 8.05 7.50 -10.36
C GLU A 236 7.61 7.75 -8.90
N ALA A 237 6.32 7.88 -8.66
CA ALA A 237 5.79 8.06 -7.32
C ALA A 237 6.05 6.83 -6.44
N ALA A 238 5.93 5.62 -6.96
CA ALA A 238 6.23 4.38 -6.24
C ALA A 238 7.73 4.19 -6.01
N GLU A 239 8.57 4.58 -6.96
CA GLU A 239 10.03 4.54 -6.77
C GLU A 239 10.50 5.48 -5.66
N ARG A 240 9.82 6.63 -5.48
CA ARG A 240 10.07 7.53 -4.34
C ARG A 240 9.50 7.02 -3.01
N HIS A 241 8.47 6.18 -3.07
CA HIS A 241 7.75 5.63 -1.93
C HIS A 241 7.61 4.11 -2.02
N PRO A 242 8.74 3.35 -2.04
CA PRO A 242 8.73 1.90 -2.25
C PRO A 242 7.93 1.14 -1.17
N GLU A 243 7.75 1.73 0.00
CA GLU A 243 6.94 1.19 1.09
C GLU A 243 5.44 1.07 0.75
N THR A 244 4.98 1.80 -0.26
CA THR A 244 3.58 1.76 -0.72
C THR A 244 3.33 0.76 -1.85
N ALA A 245 4.39 0.20 -2.44
CA ALA A 245 4.30 -0.72 -3.58
C ALA A 245 3.39 -1.94 -3.32
N GLN A 246 3.33 -2.38 -2.08
CA GLN A 246 2.48 -3.49 -1.63
C GLN A 246 0.97 -3.22 -1.71
N MET A 247 0.57 -1.96 -1.84
CA MET A 247 -0.84 -1.57 -1.95
C MET A 247 -1.36 -1.62 -3.39
N MET A 248 -0.46 -1.71 -4.37
CA MET A 248 -0.77 -1.67 -5.78
C MET A 248 -1.25 -3.03 -6.28
N ILE A 249 -2.15 -3.06 -7.29
CA ILE A 249 -2.60 -4.32 -7.92
C ILE A 249 -1.44 -5.12 -8.51
N MET A 250 -0.39 -4.43 -8.95
CA MET A 250 0.84 -4.99 -9.48
C MET A 250 2.05 -4.23 -8.92
N ASN A 251 3.14 -4.93 -8.60
CA ASN A 251 4.36 -4.30 -8.10
C ASN A 251 4.90 -3.27 -9.12
N PRO A 252 4.94 -1.97 -8.77
CA PRO A 252 5.33 -0.90 -9.67
C PRO A 252 6.83 -0.63 -9.71
N LEU A 253 7.65 -1.33 -8.90
CA LEU A 253 9.07 -1.09 -8.75
C LEU A 253 9.88 -1.75 -9.86
N SER A 254 10.78 -0.99 -10.49
CA SER A 254 11.59 -1.42 -11.62
C SER A 254 12.98 -1.99 -11.25
N GLY A 255 13.41 -1.83 -10.00
CA GLY A 255 14.78 -2.12 -9.55
C GLY A 255 14.99 -3.51 -8.95
N GLY A 256 16.18 -4.10 -9.18
CA GLY A 256 16.68 -5.23 -8.39
C GLY A 256 17.21 -4.79 -7.01
N GLY A 257 17.44 -5.72 -6.09
CA GLY A 257 17.95 -5.44 -4.74
C GLY A 257 16.85 -5.23 -3.71
N LEU A 258 16.75 -4.04 -3.11
CA LEU A 258 15.70 -3.74 -2.10
C LEU A 258 14.29 -3.89 -2.67
N ALA A 259 14.06 -3.61 -3.96
CA ALA A 259 12.79 -3.81 -4.63
C ALA A 259 12.27 -5.26 -4.53
N GLY A 260 13.17 -6.26 -4.53
CA GLY A 260 12.80 -7.66 -4.31
C GLY A 260 12.27 -7.96 -2.90
N LEU A 261 12.69 -7.20 -1.89
CA LEU A 261 12.17 -7.32 -0.52
C LEU A 261 10.73 -6.80 -0.40
N PHE A 262 10.33 -5.92 -1.31
CA PHE A 262 8.98 -5.34 -1.38
C PHE A 262 8.09 -6.04 -2.42
N SER A 263 8.59 -7.05 -3.12
CA SER A 263 7.81 -7.88 -4.05
C SER A 263 6.96 -8.88 -3.28
N THR A 264 5.67 -8.67 -3.26
CA THR A 264 4.78 -9.19 -2.21
C THR A 264 3.54 -9.90 -2.74
N HIS A 265 3.24 -9.68 -4.01
CA HIS A 265 2.15 -10.37 -4.70
C HIS A 265 2.57 -11.79 -5.11
N PRO A 266 1.60 -12.75 -5.15
CA PRO A 266 1.84 -14.03 -5.80
C PRO A 266 2.25 -13.82 -7.27
N PRO A 267 2.94 -14.78 -7.88
CA PRO A 267 3.20 -14.76 -9.32
C PRO A 267 1.91 -14.52 -10.10
N THR A 268 1.97 -13.62 -11.09
CA THR A 268 0.80 -13.26 -11.90
C THR A 268 0.19 -14.47 -12.57
N GLU A 269 1.03 -15.42 -12.99
CA GLU A 269 0.63 -16.66 -13.64
C GLU A 269 -0.27 -17.52 -12.72
N GLU A 270 0.06 -17.63 -11.43
CA GLU A 270 -0.73 -18.38 -10.46
C GLU A 270 -2.09 -17.72 -10.21
N ARG A 271 -2.14 -16.38 -10.13
CA ARG A 271 -3.39 -15.63 -10.00
C ARG A 271 -4.29 -15.81 -11.23
N VAL A 272 -3.71 -15.69 -12.42
CA VAL A 272 -4.41 -15.87 -13.72
C VAL A 272 -4.96 -17.28 -13.84
N GLU A 273 -4.16 -18.31 -13.51
CA GLU A 273 -4.62 -19.70 -13.56
C GLU A 273 -5.81 -19.95 -12.62
N ALA A 274 -5.75 -19.43 -11.39
CA ALA A 274 -6.83 -19.54 -10.42
C ALA A 274 -8.12 -18.88 -10.92
N LEU A 275 -8.04 -17.67 -11.51
CA LEU A 275 -9.17 -16.96 -12.08
C LEU A 275 -9.78 -17.67 -13.29
N LEU A 276 -8.94 -18.18 -14.20
CA LEU A 276 -9.41 -18.95 -15.35
C LEU A 276 -10.06 -20.28 -14.95
N ALA A 277 -9.62 -20.90 -13.85
CA ALA A 277 -10.29 -22.07 -13.29
C ALA A 277 -11.69 -21.73 -12.74
N MET A 278 -11.90 -20.51 -12.22
CA MET A 278 -13.23 -20.03 -11.83
C MET A 278 -14.13 -19.77 -13.03
N ALA A 279 -13.59 -19.21 -14.13
CA ALA A 279 -14.35 -18.91 -15.34
C ALA A 279 -14.90 -20.16 -16.08
N ARG A 280 -14.35 -21.34 -15.80
CA ARG A 280 -14.78 -22.63 -16.42
C ARG A 280 -15.90 -23.33 -15.63
N ARG A 281 -16.26 -22.85 -14.47
CA ARG A 281 -17.34 -23.38 -13.62
C ARG A 281 -18.66 -22.68 -13.87
#